data_215d0fb33343bda19252161e8ce34650
#
_entry.id   215d0fb33343bda19252161e8ce34650
#
_cell.length_a   1.000
_cell.length_b   1.000
_cell.length_c   1.000
_cell.angle_alpha   90.00
_cell.angle_beta   90.00
_cell.angle_gamma   90.00
#
_symmetry.space_group_name_H-M   'P 1'
#
loop_
_entity.id
_entity.type
_entity.pdbx_description
1 polymer ?
#
loop_
_entity_poly.entity_id
_entity_poly.type
_entity_poly.pdbx_seq_one_letter_code
_entity_poly.pdbx_strand_id
1 'polypeptide(L)'
;HIMSSMIPIFLMPIAVVDSVHIISVFFDRYQEFQDRKKTLLVVMTDLFTPMLYTTVTTLAGFASLALTPIPPVRVFGLFVAFGVAVAWVLTVLLVPAYILVFIPERRLKDFGTAASHAEDADHSPLARGLIWLGRITTAHARTWIALTVAVLAVSVYGISRIQINDNPVKWFEPGHPIRVADQVLNHHFGGTYEAYLVLEPPVAPGSASAALSGVRSFLEGVEAGDGPVPAMAGKLHAHLDELTGALPADAGPEAPVTVVEALAKQLDQISDTLSPDDAAAWEAFDALSEGLEDQRTALHLFKDPALLRWVATFQRHLAEHGIVGKTNGLPDVVKKVHQELYEGREEQFRIPDTAAAVAQCLLSFQGSHDPDDVWHLVTPDYRRINLWFQLKSGDNRDMEGVVKTVEEYLVMNPPPVELQHEWAGLTYLNVVWQEKMVKGMLSSLLGSFAMVLVIMIFLFRSVRWGLLSMVPLSVTIAFIYGLIGLIGKDYDMPVAVLSSLTLGMSIDFAIHYIERSRELVRETGSWREASRIMAHAPARAITRNAIVIALGFLPLLLATLIPYQTVGLFLATIMAVSGFGTLVILPALIELFQHTLFRADVAQYEAPA
;
A
#
# COMPACT_ATOMS: atom_id res chain seq x y z
N HIS A 1 14.01 4.68 -7.08
CA HIS A 1 12.64 4.28 -6.74
C HIS A 1 11.64 5.25 -7.37
N ILE A 2 10.53 4.76 -7.93
CA ILE A 2 9.54 5.60 -8.63
C ILE A 2 8.99 6.75 -7.76
N MET A 3 8.80 6.52 -6.46
CA MET A 3 8.37 7.57 -5.53
C MET A 3 9.43 8.67 -5.36
N SER A 4 10.71 8.32 -5.36
CA SER A 4 11.79 9.31 -5.20
C SER A 4 11.92 10.21 -6.43
N SER A 5 11.64 9.72 -7.63
CA SER A 5 11.64 10.54 -8.86
C SER A 5 10.49 11.56 -8.91
N MET A 6 9.44 11.35 -8.10
CA MET A 6 8.34 12.31 -7.96
C MET A 6 8.68 13.50 -7.06
N ILE A 7 9.69 13.42 -6.17
CA ILE A 7 10.02 14.48 -5.21
C ILE A 7 10.19 15.87 -5.87
N PRO A 8 11.02 16.04 -6.93
CA PRO A 8 11.18 17.34 -7.58
C PRO A 8 9.89 17.87 -8.17
N ILE A 9 9.04 16.97 -8.69
CA ILE A 9 7.79 17.31 -9.35
C ILE A 9 6.79 17.90 -8.34
N PHE A 10 6.77 17.38 -7.10
CA PHE A 10 5.95 17.91 -6.03
C PHE A 10 6.49 19.20 -5.44
N LEU A 11 7.81 19.29 -5.25
CA LEU A 11 8.44 20.47 -4.65
C LEU A 11 8.32 21.71 -5.53
N MET A 12 8.38 21.54 -6.85
CA MET A 12 8.37 22.67 -7.78
C MET A 12 7.11 23.55 -7.68
N PRO A 13 5.88 23.03 -7.77
CA PRO A 13 4.68 23.84 -7.60
C PRO A 13 4.57 24.45 -6.20
N ILE A 14 4.91 23.70 -5.14
CA ILE A 14 4.84 24.16 -3.76
C ILE A 14 5.79 25.34 -3.52
N ALA A 15 7.04 25.24 -3.99
CA ALA A 15 8.03 26.30 -3.82
C ALA A 15 7.66 27.60 -4.59
N VAL A 16 6.92 27.48 -5.67
CA VAL A 16 6.49 28.65 -6.48
C VAL A 16 5.36 29.42 -5.81
N VAL A 17 4.47 28.76 -5.06
CA VAL A 17 3.28 29.37 -4.46
C VAL A 17 3.61 30.57 -3.58
N ASP A 18 4.49 30.41 -2.61
CA ASP A 18 4.89 31.48 -1.70
C ASP A 18 5.56 32.64 -2.42
N SER A 19 6.39 32.31 -3.43
CA SER A 19 7.05 33.32 -4.26
C SER A 19 6.06 34.15 -5.07
N VAL A 20 5.06 33.52 -5.67
CA VAL A 20 3.98 34.18 -6.42
C VAL A 20 3.16 35.07 -5.47
N HIS A 21 2.92 34.60 -4.24
CA HIS A 21 2.15 35.36 -3.27
C HIS A 21 2.88 36.65 -2.84
N ILE A 22 4.18 36.55 -2.48
CA ILE A 22 5.01 37.72 -2.14
C ILE A 22 5.04 38.72 -3.31
N ILE A 23 5.31 38.22 -4.51
CA ILE A 23 5.45 39.08 -5.70
C ILE A 23 4.11 39.76 -6.04
N SER A 24 2.99 39.02 -5.98
CA SER A 24 1.66 39.58 -6.26
C SER A 24 1.30 40.70 -5.31
N VAL A 25 1.43 40.46 -4.00
CA VAL A 25 1.11 41.47 -2.96
C VAL A 25 2.10 42.63 -3.01
N PHE A 26 3.37 42.39 -3.34
CA PHE A 26 4.36 43.44 -3.51
C PHE A 26 3.96 44.40 -4.66
N PHE A 27 3.54 43.88 -5.80
CA PHE A 27 3.09 44.73 -6.91
C PHE A 27 1.81 45.52 -6.60
N ASP A 28 0.86 44.88 -5.90
CA ASP A 28 -0.39 45.53 -5.50
C ASP A 28 -0.12 46.70 -4.51
N ARG A 29 0.79 46.52 -3.52
CA ARG A 29 1.14 47.52 -2.51
C ARG A 29 2.19 48.53 -2.96
N TYR A 30 2.97 48.26 -4.02
CA TYR A 30 4.03 49.15 -4.47
C TYR A 30 3.49 50.53 -4.91
N GLN A 31 2.29 50.58 -5.47
CA GLN A 31 1.66 51.83 -5.88
C GLN A 31 1.31 52.73 -4.71
N GLU A 32 1.07 52.19 -3.52
CA GLU A 32 0.76 52.97 -2.31
C GLU A 32 2.01 53.66 -1.75
N PHE A 33 3.15 53.01 -1.75
CA PHE A 33 4.37 53.47 -1.08
C PHE A 33 5.42 54.08 -2.01
N GLN A 34 5.45 53.66 -3.28
CA GLN A 34 6.44 54.09 -4.32
C GLN A 34 7.91 53.89 -3.87
N ASP A 35 8.15 53.09 -2.83
CA ASP A 35 9.46 52.73 -2.26
C ASP A 35 9.58 51.24 -2.09
N ARG A 36 10.60 50.64 -2.74
CA ARG A 36 10.83 49.17 -2.73
C ARG A 36 11.05 48.62 -1.35
N LYS A 37 11.90 49.27 -0.54
CA LYS A 37 12.26 48.80 0.79
C LYS A 37 11.05 48.85 1.72
N LYS A 38 10.34 49.98 1.72
CA LYS A 38 9.16 50.18 2.56
C LYS A 38 8.04 49.23 2.20
N THR A 39 7.73 49.10 0.90
CA THR A 39 6.74 48.15 0.38
C THR A 39 7.08 46.73 0.78
N LEU A 40 8.33 46.30 0.57
CA LEU A 40 8.76 44.97 0.89
C LEU A 40 8.71 44.66 2.38
N LEU A 41 9.08 45.63 3.23
CA LEU A 41 8.97 45.48 4.69
C LEU A 41 7.53 45.23 5.13
N VAL A 42 6.59 46.04 4.63
CA VAL A 42 5.16 45.89 4.92
C VAL A 42 4.66 44.53 4.44
N VAL A 43 4.93 44.17 3.16
CA VAL A 43 4.49 42.89 2.58
C VAL A 43 5.02 41.71 3.35
N MET A 44 6.31 41.71 3.69
CA MET A 44 6.90 40.61 4.47
C MET A 44 6.36 40.54 5.90
N THR A 45 6.05 41.68 6.53
CA THR A 45 5.42 41.69 7.86
C THR A 45 4.02 41.09 7.82
N ASP A 46 3.23 41.46 6.81
CA ASP A 46 1.85 40.97 6.65
C ASP A 46 1.78 39.49 6.28
N LEU A 47 2.71 39.03 5.39
CA LEU A 47 2.67 37.67 4.81
C LEU A 47 3.49 36.63 5.59
N PHE A 48 4.46 37.05 6.43
CA PHE A 48 5.36 36.09 7.10
C PHE A 48 4.60 35.06 7.93
N THR A 49 3.66 35.52 8.76
CA THR A 49 2.90 34.64 9.65
C THR A 49 1.99 33.67 8.89
N PRO A 50 1.13 34.11 7.94
CA PRO A 50 0.35 33.20 7.10
C PRO A 50 1.23 32.17 6.37
N MET A 51 2.30 32.61 5.70
CA MET A 51 3.22 31.73 4.96
C MET A 51 3.94 30.72 5.87
N LEU A 52 4.33 31.11 7.08
CA LEU A 52 4.91 30.18 8.05
C LEU A 52 3.92 29.06 8.39
N TYR A 53 2.67 29.40 8.63
CA TYR A 53 1.65 28.42 9.02
C TYR A 53 1.26 27.51 7.87
N THR A 54 1.12 28.03 6.64
CA THR A 54 0.89 27.20 5.45
C THR A 54 2.04 26.23 5.23
N THR A 55 3.27 26.69 5.39
CA THR A 55 4.46 25.82 5.31
C THR A 55 4.47 24.76 6.42
N VAL A 56 4.16 25.12 7.66
CA VAL A 56 4.12 24.17 8.78
C VAL A 56 3.03 23.11 8.57
N THR A 57 1.85 23.49 8.09
CA THR A 57 0.77 22.54 7.80
C THR A 57 1.13 21.59 6.65
N THR A 58 1.76 22.13 5.60
CA THR A 58 2.25 21.34 4.45
C THR A 58 3.35 20.37 4.89
N LEU A 59 4.32 20.87 5.69
CA LEU A 59 5.40 20.05 6.25
C LEU A 59 4.83 18.93 7.13
N ALA A 60 3.87 19.23 7.99
CA ALA A 60 3.20 18.24 8.84
C ALA A 60 2.47 17.18 8.01
N GLY A 61 1.75 17.60 6.96
CA GLY A 61 1.07 16.70 6.04
C GLY A 61 2.03 15.68 5.38
N PHE A 62 3.18 16.15 4.86
CA PHE A 62 4.17 15.26 4.25
C PHE A 62 4.95 14.44 5.30
N ALA A 63 5.32 15.03 6.42
CA ALA A 63 6.04 14.32 7.49
C ALA A 63 5.22 13.18 8.09
N SER A 64 3.90 13.28 8.11
CA SER A 64 3.01 12.22 8.59
C SER A 64 3.12 10.92 7.77
N LEU A 65 3.56 10.99 6.50
CA LEU A 65 3.86 9.80 5.70
C LEU A 65 4.99 8.96 6.32
N ALA A 66 5.77 9.51 7.22
CA ALA A 66 6.75 8.75 7.99
C ALA A 66 6.13 7.71 8.93
N LEU A 67 4.84 7.84 9.25
CA LEU A 67 4.09 6.89 10.09
C LEU A 67 3.64 5.65 9.32
N THR A 68 3.70 5.66 7.97
CA THR A 68 3.34 4.50 7.16
C THR A 68 4.37 3.38 7.29
N PRO A 69 3.97 2.11 7.30
CA PRO A 69 4.90 0.98 7.35
C PRO A 69 5.70 0.77 6.05
N ILE A 70 5.40 1.52 4.98
CA ILE A 70 5.97 1.34 3.65
C ILE A 70 7.22 2.22 3.46
N PRO A 71 8.45 1.65 3.40
CA PRO A 71 9.69 2.42 3.35
C PRO A 71 9.77 3.45 2.22
N PRO A 72 9.38 3.16 0.96
CA PRO A 72 9.40 4.15 -0.11
C PRO A 72 8.55 5.38 0.15
N VAL A 73 7.38 5.21 0.77
CA VAL A 73 6.45 6.30 1.09
C VAL A 73 6.99 7.14 2.25
N ARG A 74 7.60 6.50 3.26
CA ARG A 74 8.28 7.20 4.37
C ARG A 74 9.39 8.12 3.87
N VAL A 75 10.26 7.57 3.02
CA VAL A 75 11.37 8.32 2.42
C VAL A 75 10.83 9.49 1.60
N PHE A 76 9.85 9.25 0.73
CA PHE A 76 9.20 10.30 -0.06
C PHE A 76 8.67 11.42 0.84
N GLY A 77 7.86 11.09 1.85
CA GLY A 77 7.25 12.07 2.75
C GLY A 77 8.28 12.93 3.49
N LEU A 78 9.32 12.32 4.05
CA LEU A 78 10.37 13.02 4.78
C LEU A 78 11.20 13.94 3.88
N PHE A 79 11.57 13.49 2.68
CA PHE A 79 12.34 14.32 1.75
C PHE A 79 11.51 15.47 1.18
N VAL A 80 10.22 15.26 0.89
CA VAL A 80 9.34 16.36 0.48
C VAL A 80 9.15 17.34 1.62
N ALA A 81 8.90 16.90 2.86
CA ALA A 81 8.80 17.77 4.03
C ALA A 81 10.08 18.62 4.20
N PHE A 82 11.26 18.00 4.13
CA PHE A 82 12.54 18.70 4.16
C PHE A 82 12.65 19.73 3.03
N GLY A 83 12.29 19.33 1.80
CA GLY A 83 12.30 20.22 0.63
C GLY A 83 11.36 21.41 0.77
N VAL A 84 10.18 21.23 1.35
CA VAL A 84 9.22 22.32 1.64
C VAL A 84 9.82 23.31 2.66
N ALA A 85 10.45 22.81 3.73
CA ALA A 85 11.12 23.67 4.71
C ALA A 85 12.26 24.50 4.06
N VAL A 86 13.08 23.87 3.24
CA VAL A 86 14.16 24.56 2.51
C VAL A 86 13.60 25.57 1.51
N ALA A 87 12.54 25.21 0.76
CA ALA A 87 11.88 26.10 -0.18
C ALA A 87 11.35 27.36 0.50
N TRP A 88 10.71 27.23 1.67
CA TRP A 88 10.23 28.37 2.45
C TRP A 88 11.38 29.29 2.88
N VAL A 89 12.46 28.74 3.44
CA VAL A 89 13.64 29.54 3.83
C VAL A 89 14.23 30.28 2.63
N LEU A 90 14.38 29.59 1.50
CA LEU A 90 14.89 30.24 0.28
C LEU A 90 13.94 31.31 -0.23
N THR A 91 12.62 31.08 -0.23
CA THR A 91 11.64 32.07 -0.68
C THR A 91 11.67 33.32 0.19
N VAL A 92 11.70 33.18 1.51
CA VAL A 92 11.76 34.31 2.45
C VAL A 92 13.05 35.12 2.31
N LEU A 93 14.16 34.48 1.96
CA LEU A 93 15.46 35.16 1.78
C LEU A 93 15.70 35.66 0.36
N LEU A 94 15.49 34.81 -0.65
CA LEU A 94 15.89 35.11 -2.04
C LEU A 94 14.91 36.03 -2.75
N VAL A 95 13.60 35.88 -2.55
CA VAL A 95 12.61 36.71 -3.27
C VAL A 95 12.75 38.19 -2.88
N PRO A 96 12.80 38.54 -1.57
CA PRO A 96 13.09 39.92 -1.16
C PRO A 96 14.44 40.44 -1.67
N ALA A 97 15.49 39.64 -1.56
CA ALA A 97 16.82 40.04 -2.04
C ALA A 97 16.81 40.27 -3.56
N TYR A 98 16.16 39.41 -4.32
CA TYR A 98 16.02 39.55 -5.77
C TYR A 98 15.29 40.85 -6.15
N ILE A 99 14.17 41.15 -5.49
CA ILE A 99 13.42 42.39 -5.73
C ILE A 99 14.31 43.63 -5.46
N LEU A 100 15.09 43.62 -4.37
CA LEU A 100 15.95 44.73 -3.99
C LEU A 100 17.17 44.91 -4.89
N VAL A 101 17.75 43.82 -5.41
CA VAL A 101 19.02 43.88 -6.16
C VAL A 101 18.78 43.98 -7.65
N PHE A 102 17.88 43.17 -8.22
CA PHE A 102 17.76 42.97 -9.66
C PHE A 102 16.62 43.72 -10.32
N ILE A 103 15.60 44.19 -9.57
CA ILE A 103 14.48 44.91 -10.16
C ILE A 103 14.74 46.44 -10.05
N PRO A 104 15.02 47.16 -11.17
CA PRO A 104 15.23 48.59 -11.15
C PRO A 104 13.91 49.35 -10.93
N GLU A 105 13.95 50.41 -10.13
CA GLU A 105 12.75 51.23 -9.82
C GLU A 105 12.05 51.80 -11.05
N ARG A 106 12.78 52.06 -12.10
CA ARG A 106 12.20 52.54 -13.38
C ARG A 106 11.16 51.55 -13.93
N ARG A 107 11.44 50.23 -13.86
CA ARG A 107 10.50 49.21 -14.33
C ARG A 107 9.28 49.06 -13.39
N LEU A 108 9.44 49.35 -12.12
CA LEU A 108 8.34 49.29 -11.15
C LEU A 108 7.36 50.47 -11.29
N LYS A 109 7.84 51.65 -11.73
CA LYS A 109 7.00 52.82 -11.93
C LYS A 109 6.04 52.65 -13.13
N ASP A 110 6.49 51.93 -14.15
CA ASP A 110 5.69 51.64 -15.34
C ASP A 110 4.80 50.41 -15.17
N PHE A 111 5.13 49.56 -14.18
CA PHE A 111 4.38 48.33 -13.87
C PHE A 111 3.19 48.69 -12.96
N GLY A 112 2.00 48.50 -13.42
CA GLY A 112 0.78 48.80 -12.66
C GLY A 112 0.07 50.07 -13.04
N THR A 113 0.66 50.97 -13.84
CA THR A 113 -0.07 52.11 -14.39
C THR A 113 -1.18 51.68 -15.35
N ALA A 114 -1.04 50.55 -16.02
CA ALA A 114 -2.11 49.94 -16.82
C ALA A 114 -3.12 49.12 -15.95
N ALA A 115 -2.73 48.73 -14.72
CA ALA A 115 -3.58 48.01 -13.77
C ALA A 115 -4.05 48.88 -12.59
N SER A 116 -3.60 50.16 -12.51
CA SER A 116 -3.92 51.12 -11.44
C SER A 116 -5.33 51.72 -11.52
N HIS A 117 -6.08 51.37 -12.55
CA HIS A 117 -7.53 51.53 -12.46
C HIS A 117 -8.05 50.35 -11.63
N ALA A 118 -8.12 50.52 -10.30
CA ALA A 118 -8.82 49.57 -9.40
C ALA A 118 -10.24 49.27 -9.95
N GLU A 119 -10.83 50.21 -10.67
CA GLU A 119 -12.09 50.07 -11.39
C GLU A 119 -11.97 49.10 -12.59
N ASP A 120 -10.89 49.12 -13.38
CA ASP A 120 -10.71 48.21 -14.53
C ASP A 120 -10.39 46.76 -14.11
N ALA A 121 -9.75 46.56 -12.96
CA ALA A 121 -9.49 45.23 -12.41
C ALA A 121 -10.79 44.52 -12.00
N ASP A 122 -11.82 45.26 -11.56
CA ASP A 122 -13.15 44.72 -11.24
C ASP A 122 -14.02 44.47 -12.49
N HIS A 123 -13.62 44.97 -13.65
CA HIS A 123 -14.31 44.72 -14.94
C HIS A 123 -13.87 43.43 -15.65
N SER A 124 -12.82 42.73 -15.16
CA SER A 124 -12.40 41.47 -15.75
C SER A 124 -13.51 40.39 -15.63
N PRO A 125 -13.66 39.48 -16.64
CA PRO A 125 -14.66 38.43 -16.60
C PRO A 125 -14.55 37.58 -15.33
N LEU A 126 -13.30 37.29 -14.86
CA LEU A 126 -13.02 36.57 -13.65
C LEU A 126 -13.52 37.29 -12.40
N ALA A 127 -13.23 38.61 -12.28
CA ALA A 127 -13.67 39.41 -11.14
C ALA A 127 -15.21 39.46 -11.06
N ARG A 128 -15.87 39.72 -12.20
CA ARG A 128 -17.35 39.70 -12.24
C ARG A 128 -17.93 38.36 -11.83
N GLY A 129 -17.32 37.25 -12.27
CA GLY A 129 -17.71 35.91 -11.89
C GLY A 129 -17.56 35.66 -10.38
N LEU A 130 -16.45 36.11 -9.77
CA LEU A 130 -16.19 35.95 -8.32
C LEU A 130 -17.11 36.82 -7.47
N ILE A 131 -17.37 38.06 -7.88
CA ILE A 131 -18.34 38.97 -7.21
C ILE A 131 -19.74 38.36 -7.26
N TRP A 132 -20.16 37.86 -8.42
CA TRP A 132 -21.42 37.17 -8.60
C TRP A 132 -21.50 35.90 -7.71
N LEU A 133 -20.44 35.08 -7.71
CA LEU A 133 -20.34 33.86 -6.89
C LEU A 133 -20.46 34.21 -5.40
N GLY A 134 -19.68 35.18 -4.90
CA GLY A 134 -19.72 35.62 -3.50
C GLY A 134 -21.10 36.11 -3.08
N ARG A 135 -21.78 36.89 -3.96
CA ARG A 135 -23.14 37.40 -3.72
C ARG A 135 -24.17 36.27 -3.64
N ILE A 136 -24.12 35.31 -4.57
CA ILE A 136 -25.08 34.18 -4.57
C ILE A 136 -24.82 33.27 -3.38
N THR A 137 -23.56 33.02 -3.05
CA THR A 137 -23.19 32.13 -1.94
C THR A 137 -23.68 32.66 -0.59
N THR A 138 -23.49 33.95 -0.32
CA THR A 138 -24.00 34.56 0.91
C THR A 138 -25.53 34.69 0.92
N ALA A 139 -26.16 35.05 -0.22
CA ALA A 139 -27.60 35.16 -0.31
C ALA A 139 -28.33 33.81 -0.17
N HIS A 140 -27.74 32.72 -0.63
CA HIS A 140 -28.34 31.37 -0.63
C HIS A 140 -27.48 30.36 0.15
N ALA A 141 -26.90 30.76 1.29
CA ALA A 141 -25.99 29.95 2.08
C ALA A 141 -26.54 28.55 2.41
N ARG A 142 -27.83 28.44 2.78
CA ARG A 142 -28.48 27.16 3.09
C ARG A 142 -28.52 26.21 1.89
N THR A 143 -28.77 26.75 0.68
CA THR A 143 -28.78 25.96 -0.57
C THR A 143 -27.40 25.41 -0.90
N TRP A 144 -26.36 26.23 -0.73
CA TRP A 144 -24.98 25.79 -0.95
C TRP A 144 -24.54 24.72 0.04
N ILE A 145 -24.93 24.84 1.31
CA ILE A 145 -24.67 23.80 2.31
C ILE A 145 -25.43 22.51 1.97
N ALA A 146 -26.70 22.60 1.56
CA ALA A 146 -27.47 21.42 1.13
C ALA A 146 -26.82 20.74 -0.09
N LEU A 147 -26.34 21.53 -1.06
CA LEU A 147 -25.59 21.01 -2.23
C LEU A 147 -24.28 20.34 -1.80
N THR A 148 -23.54 20.94 -0.86
CA THR A 148 -22.33 20.34 -0.31
C THR A 148 -22.60 18.99 0.35
N VAL A 149 -23.68 18.89 1.13
CA VAL A 149 -24.12 17.64 1.75
C VAL A 149 -24.52 16.60 0.70
N ALA A 150 -25.22 17.02 -0.37
CA ALA A 150 -25.55 16.13 -1.49
C ALA A 150 -24.30 15.60 -2.21
N VAL A 151 -23.32 16.48 -2.46
CA VAL A 151 -22.01 16.08 -3.03
C VAL A 151 -21.31 15.09 -2.11
N LEU A 152 -21.31 15.34 -0.79
CA LEU A 152 -20.72 14.39 0.18
C LEU A 152 -21.43 13.04 0.15
N ALA A 153 -22.75 12.99 0.08
CA ALA A 153 -23.50 11.74 0.00
C ALA A 153 -23.15 10.93 -1.27
N VAL A 154 -23.07 11.60 -2.43
CA VAL A 154 -22.61 10.99 -3.68
C VAL A 154 -21.14 10.53 -3.57
N SER A 155 -20.30 11.32 -2.91
CA SER A 155 -18.89 10.96 -2.68
C SER A 155 -18.74 9.73 -1.80
N VAL A 156 -19.52 9.61 -0.72
CA VAL A 156 -19.54 8.41 0.15
C VAL A 156 -19.97 7.17 -0.64
N TYR A 157 -20.99 7.31 -1.48
CA TYR A 157 -21.39 6.22 -2.38
C TYR A 157 -20.26 5.86 -3.36
N GLY A 158 -19.57 6.85 -3.94
CA GLY A 158 -18.40 6.60 -4.78
C GLY A 158 -17.28 5.88 -4.03
N ILE A 159 -16.95 6.33 -2.81
CA ILE A 159 -15.92 5.71 -1.96
C ILE A 159 -16.24 4.22 -1.70
N SER A 160 -17.51 3.87 -1.48
CA SER A 160 -17.90 2.46 -1.27
C SER A 160 -17.70 1.56 -2.49
N ARG A 161 -17.46 2.16 -3.67
CA ARG A 161 -17.18 1.45 -4.93
C ARG A 161 -15.71 1.37 -5.29
N ILE A 162 -14.83 1.93 -4.48
CA ILE A 162 -13.38 1.89 -4.70
C ILE A 162 -12.92 0.44 -4.72
N GLN A 163 -12.22 0.07 -5.77
CA GLN A 163 -11.55 -1.22 -5.90
C GLN A 163 -10.05 -1.03 -5.63
N ILE A 164 -9.54 -1.81 -4.71
CA ILE A 164 -8.12 -1.78 -4.37
C ILE A 164 -7.42 -2.76 -5.31
N ASN A 165 -6.47 -2.27 -6.11
CA ASN A 165 -5.74 -3.09 -7.06
C ASN A 165 -4.49 -2.33 -7.53
N ASP A 166 -3.33 -2.98 -7.47
CA ASP A 166 -2.07 -2.39 -7.93
C ASP A 166 -1.30 -3.42 -8.76
N ASN A 167 -1.45 -3.33 -10.08
CA ASN A 167 -0.74 -4.16 -11.03
C ASN A 167 0.31 -3.32 -11.76
N PRO A 168 1.62 -3.54 -11.52
CA PRO A 168 2.68 -2.75 -12.14
C PRO A 168 2.70 -2.75 -13.67
N VAL A 169 2.19 -3.79 -14.33
CA VAL A 169 2.07 -3.83 -15.79
C VAL A 169 1.06 -2.79 -16.31
N LYS A 170 0.02 -2.51 -15.53
CA LYS A 170 -0.97 -1.46 -15.83
C LYS A 170 -0.44 -0.04 -15.65
N TRP A 171 0.77 0.14 -15.12
CA TRP A 171 1.43 1.45 -15.08
C TRP A 171 1.88 1.95 -16.44
N PHE A 172 1.99 1.04 -17.41
CA PHE A 172 2.28 1.37 -18.81
C PHE A 172 0.99 1.62 -19.59
N GLU A 173 1.08 2.44 -20.63
CA GLU A 173 -0.05 2.68 -21.55
C GLU A 173 -0.47 1.38 -22.25
N PRO A 174 -1.75 1.26 -22.67
CA PRO A 174 -2.25 0.04 -23.32
C PRO A 174 -1.47 -0.42 -24.56
N GLY A 175 -0.90 0.53 -25.31
CA GLY A 175 -0.05 0.26 -26.49
C GLY A 175 1.42 0.03 -26.21
N HIS A 176 1.86 0.11 -24.96
CA HIS A 176 3.26 -0.06 -24.59
C HIS A 176 3.71 -1.52 -24.79
N PRO A 177 4.92 -1.79 -25.35
CA PRO A 177 5.40 -3.15 -25.65
C PRO A 177 5.32 -4.12 -24.46
N ILE A 178 5.63 -3.67 -23.24
CA ILE A 178 5.55 -4.49 -22.02
C ILE A 178 4.10 -4.95 -21.79
N ARG A 179 3.12 -4.07 -21.92
CA ARG A 179 1.72 -4.41 -21.69
C ARG A 179 1.13 -5.29 -22.78
N VAL A 180 1.54 -5.04 -24.04
CA VAL A 180 1.16 -5.89 -25.16
C VAL A 180 1.77 -7.29 -25.02
N ALA A 181 3.07 -7.38 -24.66
CA ALA A 181 3.75 -8.66 -24.43
C ALA A 181 3.08 -9.44 -23.28
N ASP A 182 2.76 -8.79 -22.17
CA ASP A 182 2.04 -9.42 -21.06
C ASP A 182 0.70 -10.02 -21.52
N GLN A 183 -0.11 -9.27 -22.27
CA GLN A 183 -1.38 -9.77 -22.81
C GLN A 183 -1.21 -10.96 -23.74
N VAL A 184 -0.23 -10.91 -24.66
CA VAL A 184 0.04 -11.99 -25.62
C VAL A 184 0.51 -13.25 -24.89
N LEU A 185 1.45 -13.10 -23.93
CA LEU A 185 1.97 -14.23 -23.16
C LEU A 185 0.87 -14.87 -22.30
N ASN A 186 0.06 -14.08 -21.62
CA ASN A 186 -1.05 -14.60 -20.80
C ASN A 186 -2.16 -15.28 -21.64
N HIS A 187 -2.31 -14.91 -22.92
CA HIS A 187 -3.26 -15.54 -23.81
C HIS A 187 -2.77 -16.90 -24.34
N HIS A 188 -1.48 -17.01 -24.66
CA HIS A 188 -0.91 -18.20 -25.32
C HIS A 188 -0.27 -19.21 -24.36
N PHE A 189 0.16 -18.76 -23.18
CA PHE A 189 0.77 -19.59 -22.15
C PHE A 189 -0.14 -19.69 -20.92
N GLY A 190 0.23 -20.53 -19.97
CA GLY A 190 -0.54 -20.74 -18.73
C GLY A 190 -0.61 -19.52 -17.79
N GLY A 191 0.08 -18.43 -18.13
CA GLY A 191 0.15 -17.20 -17.33
C GLY A 191 1.59 -16.78 -17.08
N THR A 192 1.80 -15.48 -16.81
CA THR A 192 3.11 -14.88 -16.54
C THR A 192 3.28 -14.48 -15.08
N TYR A 193 2.21 -14.55 -14.29
CA TYR A 193 2.24 -14.20 -12.88
C TYR A 193 2.32 -15.47 -12.04
N GLU A 194 3.22 -15.47 -11.07
CA GLU A 194 3.53 -16.64 -10.26
C GLU A 194 3.09 -16.47 -8.82
N ALA A 195 2.49 -17.52 -8.29
CA ALA A 195 2.25 -17.71 -6.87
C ALA A 195 2.61 -19.13 -6.47
N TYR A 196 2.96 -19.31 -5.22
CA TYR A 196 3.37 -20.59 -4.67
C TYR A 196 2.52 -20.92 -3.46
N LEU A 197 2.09 -22.16 -3.38
CA LEU A 197 1.38 -22.70 -2.22
C LEU A 197 2.21 -23.84 -1.63
N VAL A 198 2.69 -23.65 -0.43
CA VAL A 198 3.37 -24.68 0.34
C VAL A 198 2.34 -25.46 1.15
N LEU A 199 2.36 -26.78 1.03
CA LEU A 199 1.57 -27.68 1.85
C LEU A 199 2.53 -28.47 2.75
N GLU A 200 2.26 -28.45 4.05
CA GLU A 200 3.09 -29.12 5.05
C GLU A 200 2.24 -29.62 6.23
N PRO A 201 2.71 -30.61 7.02
CA PRO A 201 2.03 -30.98 8.24
C PRO A 201 2.05 -29.83 9.27
N PRO A 202 1.06 -29.72 10.15
CA PRO A 202 0.97 -28.64 11.12
C PRO A 202 2.15 -28.63 12.08
N VAL A 203 2.73 -27.45 12.30
CA VAL A 203 3.75 -27.21 13.32
C VAL A 203 3.02 -26.82 14.62
N ALA A 204 2.59 -27.83 15.37
CA ALA A 204 1.96 -27.63 16.68
C ALA A 204 2.85 -28.21 17.78
N PRO A 205 2.80 -27.72 19.04
CA PRO A 205 3.50 -28.32 20.14
C PRO A 205 3.19 -29.82 20.23
N GLY A 206 4.22 -30.67 20.17
CA GLY A 206 4.08 -32.13 20.21
C GLY A 206 3.77 -32.81 18.86
N SER A 207 3.60 -32.11 17.75
CA SER A 207 3.32 -32.71 16.44
C SER A 207 4.46 -33.65 15.98
N ALA A 208 5.72 -33.26 16.22
CA ALA A 208 6.87 -34.09 15.91
C ALA A 208 6.87 -35.39 16.73
N SER A 209 6.55 -35.31 18.02
CA SER A 209 6.43 -36.50 18.91
C SER A 209 5.25 -37.39 18.50
N ALA A 210 4.12 -36.79 18.09
CA ALA A 210 2.96 -37.54 17.57
C ALA A 210 3.31 -38.28 16.26
N ALA A 211 4.07 -37.65 15.35
CA ALA A 211 4.54 -38.28 14.12
C ALA A 211 5.47 -39.47 14.38
N LEU A 212 6.23 -39.46 15.47
CA LEU A 212 7.11 -40.56 15.87
C LEU A 212 6.38 -41.69 16.62
N SER A 213 5.08 -41.59 16.88
CA SER A 213 4.30 -42.62 17.56
C SER A 213 4.33 -43.97 16.85
N GLY A 214 4.36 -43.98 15.51
CA GLY A 214 4.51 -45.20 14.70
C GLY A 214 5.86 -45.90 14.96
N VAL A 215 6.95 -45.12 14.99
CA VAL A 215 8.30 -45.60 15.28
C VAL A 215 8.36 -46.19 16.70
N ARG A 216 7.77 -45.49 17.65
CA ARG A 216 7.69 -45.96 19.05
C ARG A 216 6.94 -47.28 19.13
N SER A 217 5.73 -47.36 18.56
CA SER A 217 4.93 -48.61 18.58
C SER A 217 5.62 -49.76 17.87
N PHE A 218 6.37 -49.51 16.79
CA PHE A 218 7.19 -50.49 16.12
C PHE A 218 8.26 -51.04 17.07
N LEU A 219 9.06 -50.17 17.69
CA LEU A 219 10.12 -50.58 18.62
C LEU A 219 9.56 -51.31 19.86
N GLU A 220 8.47 -50.82 20.45
CA GLU A 220 7.77 -51.49 21.57
C GLU A 220 7.27 -52.89 21.16
N GLY A 221 6.73 -53.04 19.96
CA GLY A 221 6.28 -54.32 19.43
C GLY A 221 7.41 -55.33 19.25
N VAL A 222 8.58 -54.88 18.86
CA VAL A 222 9.78 -55.71 18.68
C VAL A 222 10.44 -56.01 20.03
N GLU A 223 10.39 -55.12 21.00
CA GLU A 223 10.99 -55.27 22.33
C GLU A 223 10.27 -56.32 23.20
N ALA A 224 9.01 -56.66 22.87
CA ALA A 224 8.18 -57.58 23.67
C ALA A 224 8.59 -59.07 23.61
N GLY A 225 9.69 -59.45 22.90
CA GLY A 225 10.19 -60.81 22.75
C GLY A 225 11.45 -61.14 23.56
N ASP A 226 11.95 -62.36 23.41
CA ASP A 226 13.23 -62.79 23.99
C ASP A 226 14.30 -62.95 22.89
N GLY A 227 15.53 -62.51 23.14
CA GLY A 227 16.65 -62.70 22.23
C GLY A 227 17.40 -61.40 21.83
N PRO A 228 18.27 -61.46 20.79
CA PRO A 228 19.08 -60.32 20.40
C PRO A 228 18.26 -59.20 19.76
N VAL A 229 17.15 -59.47 19.07
CA VAL A 229 16.26 -58.50 18.42
C VAL A 229 15.63 -57.55 19.45
N PRO A 230 14.97 -58.03 20.54
CA PRO A 230 14.46 -57.21 21.63
C PRO A 230 15.52 -56.35 22.32
N ALA A 231 16.71 -56.89 22.52
CA ALA A 231 17.80 -56.16 23.18
C ALA A 231 18.32 -54.98 22.34
N MET A 232 18.37 -55.15 21.02
CA MET A 232 18.70 -54.06 20.09
C MET A 232 17.56 -53.03 19.99
N ALA A 233 16.30 -53.46 19.91
CA ALA A 233 15.12 -52.63 19.88
C ALA A 233 15.04 -51.74 21.15
N GLY A 234 15.31 -52.32 22.33
CA GLY A 234 15.33 -51.55 23.59
C GLY A 234 16.39 -50.45 23.64
N LYS A 235 17.57 -50.64 23.04
CA LYS A 235 18.58 -49.59 22.90
C LYS A 235 18.11 -48.45 21.98
N LEU A 236 17.48 -48.83 20.87
CA LEU A 236 16.93 -47.85 19.94
C LEU A 236 15.76 -47.08 20.55
N HIS A 237 14.90 -47.75 21.33
CA HIS A 237 13.78 -47.16 22.02
C HIS A 237 14.24 -46.13 23.08
N ALA A 238 15.24 -46.49 23.89
CA ALA A 238 15.83 -45.56 24.85
C ALA A 238 16.43 -44.31 24.17
N HIS A 239 17.07 -44.49 22.99
CA HIS A 239 17.60 -43.37 22.23
C HIS A 239 16.50 -42.55 21.55
N LEU A 240 15.42 -43.17 21.10
CA LEU A 240 14.22 -42.47 20.62
C LEU A 240 13.65 -41.54 21.68
N ASP A 241 13.56 -42.02 22.93
CA ASP A 241 13.07 -41.23 24.07
C ASP A 241 13.98 -40.04 24.38
N GLU A 242 15.31 -40.27 24.36
CA GLU A 242 16.30 -39.20 24.52
C GLU A 242 16.16 -38.12 23.45
N LEU A 243 16.14 -38.53 22.17
CA LEU A 243 16.02 -37.61 21.02
C LEU A 243 14.69 -36.86 21.04
N THR A 244 13.58 -37.58 21.30
CA THR A 244 12.24 -36.99 21.37
C THR A 244 12.12 -35.99 22.53
N GLY A 245 12.72 -36.31 23.70
CA GLY A 245 12.76 -35.42 24.86
C GLY A 245 13.63 -34.17 24.66
N ALA A 246 14.60 -34.22 23.77
CA ALA A 246 15.45 -33.10 23.40
C ALA A 246 14.82 -32.18 22.31
N LEU A 247 13.75 -32.62 21.66
CA LEU A 247 13.09 -31.80 20.63
C LEU A 247 12.43 -30.54 21.23
N PRO A 248 12.59 -29.37 20.59
CA PRO A 248 11.81 -28.19 20.94
C PRO A 248 10.31 -28.44 20.79
N ALA A 249 9.49 -27.77 21.59
CA ALA A 249 8.02 -27.90 21.53
C ALA A 249 7.45 -27.48 20.15
N ASP A 250 8.18 -26.62 19.43
CA ASP A 250 7.88 -26.07 18.08
C ASP A 250 8.80 -26.66 17.00
N ALA A 251 9.31 -27.90 17.23
CA ALA A 251 10.16 -28.56 16.25
C ALA A 251 9.50 -28.64 14.87
N GLY A 252 10.28 -28.29 13.85
CA GLY A 252 9.83 -28.25 12.45
C GLY A 252 9.39 -29.64 11.92
N PRO A 253 8.69 -29.65 10.78
CA PRO A 253 8.18 -30.89 10.18
C PRO A 253 9.29 -31.89 9.77
N GLU A 254 10.53 -31.45 9.63
CA GLU A 254 11.71 -32.28 9.34
C GLU A 254 12.19 -33.11 10.56
N ALA A 255 11.89 -32.65 11.76
CA ALA A 255 12.42 -33.26 12.99
C ALA A 255 12.14 -34.77 13.11
N PRO A 256 10.94 -35.31 12.80
CA PRO A 256 10.69 -36.74 12.87
C PRO A 256 11.60 -37.58 11.97
N VAL A 257 11.87 -37.11 10.75
CA VAL A 257 12.77 -37.82 9.80
C VAL A 257 14.20 -37.81 10.33
N THR A 258 14.67 -36.66 10.81
CA THR A 258 16.01 -36.52 11.43
C THR A 258 16.20 -37.45 12.61
N VAL A 259 15.16 -37.63 13.45
CA VAL A 259 15.20 -38.58 14.58
C VAL A 259 15.33 -40.02 14.10
N VAL A 260 14.57 -40.44 13.08
CA VAL A 260 14.67 -41.81 12.53
C VAL A 260 16.02 -42.05 11.86
N GLU A 261 16.58 -41.06 11.16
CA GLU A 261 17.93 -41.15 10.61
C GLU A 261 19.00 -41.29 11.71
N ALA A 262 18.85 -40.61 12.85
CA ALA A 262 19.73 -40.77 13.99
C ALA A 262 19.62 -42.19 14.60
N LEU A 263 18.40 -42.77 14.65
CA LEU A 263 18.18 -44.15 15.09
C LEU A 263 18.84 -45.15 14.12
N ALA A 264 18.69 -44.96 12.81
CA ALA A 264 19.34 -45.82 11.81
C ALA A 264 20.86 -45.75 11.95
N LYS A 265 21.44 -44.56 12.11
CA LYS A 265 22.89 -44.41 12.37
C LYS A 265 23.35 -45.08 13.64
N GLN A 266 22.52 -45.09 14.70
CA GLN A 266 22.85 -45.79 15.93
C GLN A 266 22.78 -47.31 15.72
N LEU A 267 21.81 -47.81 14.95
CA LEU A 267 21.74 -49.21 14.59
C LEU A 267 22.96 -49.66 13.81
N ASP A 268 23.44 -48.84 12.84
CA ASP A 268 24.71 -49.08 12.14
C ASP A 268 25.90 -49.15 13.08
N GLN A 269 26.00 -48.29 14.10
CA GLN A 269 27.05 -48.34 15.11
C GLN A 269 26.98 -49.61 15.96
N ILE A 270 25.77 -50.13 16.20
CA ILE A 270 25.58 -51.41 16.87
C ILE A 270 26.12 -52.56 15.99
N SER A 271 25.88 -52.51 14.67
CA SER A 271 26.37 -53.51 13.71
C SER A 271 27.90 -53.65 13.73
N ASP A 272 28.61 -52.54 13.89
CA ASP A 272 30.09 -52.54 14.01
C ASP A 272 30.61 -53.35 15.21
N THR A 273 29.75 -53.59 16.21
CA THR A 273 30.11 -54.35 17.43
C THR A 273 29.69 -55.83 17.37
N LEU A 274 28.96 -56.24 16.31
CA LEU A 274 28.47 -57.59 16.16
C LEU A 274 29.59 -58.54 15.73
N SER A 275 29.57 -59.79 16.29
CA SER A 275 30.47 -60.82 15.83
C SER A 275 30.05 -61.30 14.42
N PRO A 276 30.98 -61.48 13.48
CA PRO A 276 30.65 -62.04 12.16
C PRO A 276 29.98 -63.45 12.19
N ASP A 277 30.21 -64.19 13.25
CA ASP A 277 29.68 -65.56 13.44
C ASP A 277 28.32 -65.59 14.13
N ASP A 278 27.78 -64.46 14.60
CA ASP A 278 26.48 -64.41 15.29
C ASP A 278 25.33 -64.12 14.30
N ALA A 279 24.91 -65.21 13.61
CA ALA A 279 23.85 -65.14 12.61
C ALA A 279 22.52 -64.60 13.17
N ALA A 280 22.21 -64.88 14.46
CA ALA A 280 20.96 -64.39 15.07
C ALA A 280 21.01 -62.89 15.34
N ALA A 281 22.16 -62.33 15.69
CA ALA A 281 22.35 -60.88 15.85
C ALA A 281 22.29 -60.14 14.51
N TRP A 282 22.78 -60.73 13.45
CA TRP A 282 22.69 -60.15 12.08
C TRP A 282 21.25 -60.19 11.52
N GLU A 283 20.52 -61.32 11.74
CA GLU A 283 19.10 -61.38 11.39
C GLU A 283 18.28 -60.31 12.14
N ALA A 284 18.62 -60.06 13.41
CA ALA A 284 18.02 -59.02 14.24
C ALA A 284 18.32 -57.61 13.69
N PHE A 285 19.55 -57.36 13.26
CA PHE A 285 19.96 -56.09 12.62
C PHE A 285 19.18 -55.86 11.34
N ASP A 286 19.11 -56.86 10.45
CA ASP A 286 18.41 -56.77 9.19
C ASP A 286 16.92 -56.47 9.39
N ALA A 287 16.25 -57.17 10.31
CA ALA A 287 14.84 -56.95 10.64
C ALA A 287 14.56 -55.54 11.20
N LEU A 288 15.43 -55.03 12.08
CA LEU A 288 15.30 -53.66 12.62
C LEU A 288 15.64 -52.60 11.60
N SER A 289 16.62 -52.84 10.72
CA SER A 289 16.98 -51.93 9.63
C SER A 289 15.85 -51.79 8.62
N GLU A 290 15.25 -52.93 8.20
CA GLU A 290 14.09 -52.94 7.30
C GLU A 290 12.89 -52.22 7.96
N GLY A 291 12.59 -52.51 9.23
CA GLY A 291 11.50 -51.86 9.94
C GLY A 291 11.69 -50.36 10.16
N LEU A 292 12.90 -49.91 10.48
CA LEU A 292 13.18 -48.46 10.56
C LEU A 292 13.08 -47.77 9.21
N GLU A 293 13.49 -48.43 8.12
CA GLU A 293 13.34 -47.88 6.77
C GLU A 293 11.86 -47.77 6.37
N ASP A 294 11.03 -48.75 6.75
CA ASP A 294 9.58 -48.69 6.56
C ASP A 294 8.98 -47.50 7.34
N GLN A 295 9.38 -47.31 8.59
CA GLN A 295 8.94 -46.15 9.39
C GLN A 295 9.41 -44.82 8.81
N ARG A 296 10.64 -44.73 8.30
CA ARG A 296 11.17 -43.57 7.59
C ARG A 296 10.35 -43.27 6.38
N THR A 297 10.02 -44.28 5.58
CA THR A 297 9.20 -44.18 4.39
C THR A 297 7.79 -43.69 4.73
N ALA A 298 7.19 -44.17 5.81
CA ALA A 298 5.89 -43.70 6.30
C ALA A 298 5.89 -42.25 6.76
N LEU A 299 7.02 -41.71 7.21
CA LEU A 299 7.18 -40.29 7.54
C LEU A 299 7.30 -39.38 6.31
N HIS A 300 7.68 -39.93 5.17
CA HIS A 300 7.76 -39.20 3.90
C HIS A 300 6.37 -38.99 3.30
N LEU A 301 5.57 -38.07 3.88
CA LEU A 301 4.15 -37.88 3.57
C LEU A 301 3.85 -37.81 2.07
N PHE A 302 4.66 -37.06 1.33
CA PHE A 302 4.43 -36.85 -0.12
C PHE A 302 5.02 -37.95 -1.02
N LYS A 303 5.38 -39.11 -0.47
CA LYS A 303 5.52 -40.36 -1.20
C LYS A 303 4.26 -41.23 -1.16
N ASP A 304 3.26 -40.86 -0.32
CA ASP A 304 1.98 -41.57 -0.27
C ASP A 304 1.16 -41.30 -1.55
N PRO A 305 0.78 -42.38 -2.28
CA PRO A 305 -0.04 -42.25 -3.49
C PRO A 305 -1.41 -41.62 -3.24
N ALA A 306 -2.03 -41.84 -2.08
CA ALA A 306 -3.34 -41.29 -1.77
C ALA A 306 -3.26 -39.77 -1.64
N LEU A 307 -2.24 -39.27 -0.93
CA LEU A 307 -2.00 -37.86 -0.78
C LEU A 307 -1.64 -37.19 -2.12
N LEU A 308 -0.78 -37.81 -2.92
CA LEU A 308 -0.44 -37.28 -4.25
C LEU A 308 -1.64 -37.24 -5.20
N ARG A 309 -2.54 -38.22 -5.15
CA ARG A 309 -3.80 -38.21 -5.93
C ARG A 309 -4.72 -37.09 -5.46
N TRP A 310 -4.79 -36.83 -4.19
CA TRP A 310 -5.55 -35.72 -3.63
C TRP A 310 -4.97 -34.39 -4.14
N VAL A 311 -3.65 -34.18 -4.08
CA VAL A 311 -2.99 -32.98 -4.60
C VAL A 311 -3.23 -32.83 -6.11
N ALA A 312 -3.15 -33.90 -6.89
CA ALA A 312 -3.42 -33.87 -8.34
C ALA A 312 -4.88 -33.48 -8.66
N THR A 313 -5.83 -33.90 -7.82
CA THR A 313 -7.24 -33.51 -7.96
C THR A 313 -7.45 -32.05 -7.58
N PHE A 314 -6.80 -31.58 -6.53
CA PHE A 314 -6.76 -30.19 -6.12
C PHE A 314 -6.20 -29.27 -7.23
N GLN A 315 -5.06 -29.64 -7.82
CA GLN A 315 -4.48 -28.91 -8.98
C GLN A 315 -5.46 -28.80 -10.16
N ARG A 316 -6.18 -29.88 -10.46
CA ARG A 316 -7.18 -29.90 -11.54
C ARG A 316 -8.34 -28.94 -11.24
N HIS A 317 -8.87 -28.97 -10.02
CA HIS A 317 -9.93 -28.06 -9.61
C HIS A 317 -9.51 -26.59 -9.75
N LEU A 318 -8.30 -26.26 -9.36
CA LEU A 318 -7.78 -24.90 -9.49
C LEU A 318 -7.58 -24.47 -10.94
N ALA A 319 -7.14 -25.38 -11.82
CA ALA A 319 -7.01 -25.10 -13.25
C ALA A 319 -8.36 -24.79 -13.93
N GLU A 320 -9.47 -25.26 -13.36
CA GLU A 320 -10.84 -24.94 -13.82
C GLU A 320 -11.30 -23.53 -13.43
N HIS A 321 -10.59 -22.86 -12.51
CA HIS A 321 -10.95 -21.53 -12.00
C HIS A 321 -10.75 -20.38 -13.01
N GLY A 322 -10.23 -20.60 -14.19
CA GLY A 322 -10.12 -19.61 -15.26
C GLY A 322 -8.95 -18.61 -15.12
N ILE A 323 -8.66 -18.13 -13.91
CA ILE A 323 -7.51 -17.25 -13.60
C ILE A 323 -6.23 -18.07 -13.51
N VAL A 324 -6.30 -19.28 -12.96
CA VAL A 324 -5.19 -20.22 -12.91
C VAL A 324 -5.07 -20.86 -14.28
N GLY A 325 -4.01 -20.52 -15.00
CA GLY A 325 -3.80 -21.08 -16.34
C GLY A 325 -3.04 -22.39 -16.33
N LYS A 326 -2.16 -22.59 -15.35
CA LYS A 326 -1.40 -23.84 -15.15
C LYS A 326 -0.98 -23.97 -13.69
N THR A 327 -0.91 -25.21 -13.23
CA THR A 327 -0.27 -25.59 -11.96
C THR A 327 0.82 -26.60 -12.24
N ASN A 328 1.89 -26.56 -11.47
CA ASN A 328 2.97 -27.54 -11.49
C ASN A 328 3.27 -27.95 -10.04
N GLY A 329 3.53 -29.24 -9.85
CA GLY A 329 3.83 -29.78 -8.54
C GLY A 329 4.43 -31.17 -8.61
N LEU A 330 4.78 -31.74 -7.48
CA LEU A 330 5.34 -33.08 -7.37
C LEU A 330 4.50 -34.16 -8.07
N PRO A 331 3.14 -34.13 -8.00
CA PRO A 331 2.30 -35.09 -8.72
C PRO A 331 2.55 -35.12 -10.23
N ASP A 332 2.87 -33.97 -10.83
CA ASP A 332 3.09 -33.87 -12.29
C ASP A 332 4.40 -34.55 -12.70
N VAL A 333 5.45 -34.38 -11.87
CA VAL A 333 6.73 -35.07 -12.06
C VAL A 333 6.52 -36.58 -11.93
N VAL A 334 5.85 -37.03 -10.86
CA VAL A 334 5.59 -38.47 -10.64
C VAL A 334 4.79 -39.09 -11.80
N LYS A 335 3.71 -38.42 -12.25
CA LYS A 335 2.91 -38.87 -13.39
C LYS A 335 3.74 -38.97 -14.69
N LYS A 336 4.57 -37.94 -14.95
CA LYS A 336 5.38 -37.90 -16.16
C LYS A 336 6.46 -38.98 -16.16
N VAL A 337 7.19 -39.14 -15.09
CA VAL A 337 8.22 -40.19 -14.95
C VAL A 337 7.60 -41.58 -15.01
N HIS A 338 6.46 -41.80 -14.34
CA HIS A 338 5.74 -43.07 -14.45
C HIS A 338 5.35 -43.39 -15.88
N GLN A 339 4.86 -42.42 -16.64
CA GLN A 339 4.55 -42.58 -18.07
C GLN A 339 5.79 -42.98 -18.88
N GLU A 340 6.93 -42.29 -18.65
CA GLU A 340 8.16 -42.57 -19.41
C GLU A 340 8.74 -43.93 -19.07
N LEU A 341 8.65 -44.41 -17.83
CA LEU A 341 9.06 -45.75 -17.43
C LEU A 341 8.25 -46.86 -18.14
N TYR A 342 7.07 -46.54 -18.65
CA TYR A 342 6.21 -47.42 -19.45
C TYR A 342 6.18 -47.02 -20.95
N GLU A 343 7.31 -46.61 -21.50
CA GLU A 343 7.49 -46.29 -22.92
C GLU A 343 6.59 -45.13 -23.42
N GLY A 344 6.23 -44.18 -22.55
CA GLY A 344 5.42 -43.02 -22.91
C GLY A 344 3.92 -43.29 -23.11
N ARG A 345 3.41 -44.43 -22.66
CA ARG A 345 1.99 -44.80 -22.82
C ARG A 345 1.10 -43.81 -22.09
N GLU A 346 0.12 -43.20 -22.75
CA GLU A 346 -0.80 -42.20 -22.17
C GLU A 346 -1.58 -42.73 -20.96
N GLU A 347 -1.96 -44.02 -20.96
CA GLU A 347 -2.67 -44.68 -19.85
C GLU A 347 -1.87 -44.66 -18.54
N GLN A 348 -0.56 -44.57 -18.63
CA GLN A 348 0.37 -44.54 -17.49
C GLN A 348 0.70 -43.13 -17.00
N PHE A 349 0.10 -42.11 -17.59
CA PHE A 349 0.17 -40.74 -17.05
C PHE A 349 -0.72 -40.61 -15.80
N ARG A 350 -0.34 -41.31 -14.74
CA ARG A 350 -1.07 -41.39 -13.46
C ARG A 350 -0.12 -41.56 -12.30
N ILE A 351 -0.64 -41.28 -11.07
CA ILE A 351 0.10 -41.60 -9.85
C ILE A 351 0.13 -43.15 -9.70
N PRO A 352 1.30 -43.75 -9.44
CA PRO A 352 1.42 -45.18 -9.13
C PRO A 352 0.58 -45.60 -7.93
N ASP A 353 0.30 -46.88 -7.78
CA ASP A 353 -0.58 -47.38 -6.74
C ASP A 353 0.13 -47.63 -5.41
N THR A 354 1.47 -47.72 -5.39
CA THR A 354 2.29 -48.01 -4.19
C THR A 354 3.31 -46.92 -3.94
N ALA A 355 3.65 -46.67 -2.67
CA ALA A 355 4.67 -45.71 -2.23
C ALA A 355 6.07 -46.09 -2.82
N ALA A 356 6.39 -47.39 -2.91
CA ALA A 356 7.63 -47.85 -3.51
C ALA A 356 7.74 -47.50 -4.98
N ALA A 357 6.64 -47.57 -5.75
CA ALA A 357 6.63 -47.17 -7.17
C ALA A 357 6.75 -45.65 -7.32
N VAL A 358 6.15 -44.84 -6.39
CA VAL A 358 6.37 -43.39 -6.32
C VAL A 358 7.83 -43.08 -6.03
N ALA A 359 8.44 -43.76 -5.05
CA ALA A 359 9.85 -43.58 -4.71
C ALA A 359 10.77 -43.93 -5.89
N GLN A 360 10.45 -45.01 -6.65
CA GLN A 360 11.19 -45.35 -7.85
C GLN A 360 11.10 -44.29 -8.94
N CYS A 361 9.94 -43.67 -9.15
CA CYS A 361 9.78 -42.52 -10.06
C CYS A 361 10.68 -41.36 -9.64
N LEU A 362 10.71 -41.01 -8.35
CA LEU A 362 11.51 -39.91 -7.82
C LEU A 362 13.01 -40.20 -7.94
N LEU A 363 13.45 -41.43 -7.65
CA LEU A 363 14.84 -41.85 -7.83
C LEU A 363 15.24 -41.81 -9.35
N SER A 364 14.35 -42.24 -10.22
CA SER A 364 14.60 -42.16 -11.67
C SER A 364 14.73 -40.70 -12.13
N PHE A 365 13.94 -39.78 -11.59
CA PHE A 365 14.07 -38.36 -11.86
C PHE A 365 15.39 -37.79 -11.34
N GLN A 366 15.80 -38.12 -10.12
CA GLN A 366 17.08 -37.73 -9.53
C GLN A 366 18.30 -38.31 -10.29
N GLY A 367 18.13 -39.42 -11.01
CA GLY A 367 19.13 -39.97 -11.93
C GLY A 367 19.17 -39.28 -13.30
N SER A 368 18.35 -38.27 -13.54
CA SER A 368 18.29 -37.50 -14.80
C SER A 368 19.38 -36.44 -14.90
N HIS A 369 19.32 -35.64 -15.98
CA HIS A 369 20.29 -34.57 -16.25
C HIS A 369 20.29 -33.48 -15.21
N ASP A 370 19.12 -33.12 -14.66
CA ASP A 370 18.95 -32.06 -13.65
C ASP A 370 18.29 -32.62 -12.38
N PRO A 371 19.04 -33.35 -11.53
CA PRO A 371 18.51 -34.06 -10.37
C PRO A 371 17.95 -33.11 -9.29
N ASP A 372 18.49 -31.91 -9.21
CA ASP A 372 18.14 -30.93 -8.18
C ASP A 372 16.81 -30.22 -8.44
N ASP A 373 16.24 -30.33 -9.64
CA ASP A 373 14.97 -29.69 -10.01
C ASP A 373 13.79 -30.18 -9.15
N VAL A 374 13.85 -31.42 -8.63
CA VAL A 374 12.82 -31.95 -7.74
C VAL A 374 12.72 -31.14 -6.44
N TRP A 375 13.84 -30.57 -5.97
CA TRP A 375 13.90 -29.80 -4.73
C TRP A 375 13.23 -28.43 -4.81
N HIS A 376 12.86 -27.99 -6.01
CA HIS A 376 11.97 -26.84 -6.18
C HIS A 376 10.50 -27.16 -5.86
N LEU A 377 10.14 -28.46 -5.86
CA LEU A 377 8.77 -28.92 -5.70
C LEU A 377 8.52 -29.65 -4.37
N VAL A 378 9.58 -30.19 -3.75
CA VAL A 378 9.48 -30.94 -2.48
C VAL A 378 10.77 -30.78 -1.67
N THR A 379 10.66 -30.81 -0.34
CA THR A 379 11.83 -30.86 0.54
C THR A 379 12.48 -32.24 0.55
N PRO A 380 13.78 -32.36 0.88
CA PRO A 380 14.50 -33.67 0.88
C PRO A 380 13.89 -34.72 1.80
N ASP A 381 13.19 -34.30 2.86
CA ASP A 381 12.44 -35.16 3.79
C ASP A 381 11.04 -35.55 3.27
N TYR A 382 10.63 -35.06 2.09
CA TYR A 382 9.31 -35.29 1.47
C TYR A 382 8.13 -34.94 2.39
N ARG A 383 8.29 -33.97 3.28
CA ARG A 383 7.22 -33.53 4.22
C ARG A 383 6.57 -32.23 3.82
N ARG A 384 7.22 -31.44 2.94
CA ARG A 384 6.68 -30.19 2.37
C ARG A 384 6.68 -30.27 0.87
N ILE A 385 5.60 -29.83 0.23
CA ILE A 385 5.56 -29.62 -1.21
C ILE A 385 5.26 -28.18 -1.54
N ASN A 386 5.79 -27.76 -2.66
CA ASN A 386 5.53 -26.46 -3.27
C ASN A 386 4.73 -26.66 -4.55
N LEU A 387 3.54 -26.04 -4.61
CA LEU A 387 2.71 -26.00 -5.80
C LEU A 387 2.89 -24.65 -6.50
N TRP A 388 3.31 -24.66 -7.72
CA TRP A 388 3.47 -23.47 -8.55
C TRP A 388 2.17 -23.18 -9.29
N PHE A 389 1.69 -21.95 -9.16
CA PHE A 389 0.54 -21.44 -9.88
C PHE A 389 1.01 -20.42 -10.90
N GLN A 390 0.67 -20.63 -12.15
CA GLN A 390 0.78 -19.64 -13.21
C GLN A 390 -0.58 -19.00 -13.39
N LEU A 391 -0.65 -17.69 -13.13
CA LEU A 391 -1.87 -16.91 -13.19
C LEU A 391 -1.89 -16.06 -14.47
N LYS A 392 -3.05 -15.94 -15.09
CA LYS A 392 -3.27 -15.11 -16.28
C LYS A 392 -3.43 -13.64 -15.99
N SER A 393 -3.49 -13.27 -14.71
CA SER A 393 -3.68 -11.91 -14.25
C SER A 393 -2.78 -11.62 -13.04
N GLY A 394 -2.15 -10.45 -13.05
CA GLY A 394 -1.40 -9.93 -11.91
C GLY A 394 -2.25 -9.02 -11.00
N ASP A 395 -3.56 -8.99 -11.17
CA ASP A 395 -4.46 -8.19 -10.36
C ASP A 395 -4.63 -8.83 -8.98
N ASN A 396 -4.49 -8.02 -7.94
CA ASN A 396 -4.55 -8.50 -6.55
C ASN A 396 -5.89 -9.16 -6.22
N ARG A 397 -6.98 -8.63 -6.76
CA ARG A 397 -8.33 -9.19 -6.60
C ARG A 397 -8.46 -10.60 -7.17
N ASP A 398 -7.79 -10.86 -8.30
CA ASP A 398 -7.81 -12.18 -8.93
C ASP A 398 -7.00 -13.17 -8.08
N MET A 399 -5.87 -12.74 -7.51
CA MET A 399 -5.10 -13.56 -6.56
C MET A 399 -5.90 -13.83 -5.26
N GLU A 400 -6.58 -12.83 -4.71
CA GLU A 400 -7.49 -13.02 -3.55
C GLU A 400 -8.60 -14.03 -3.86
N GLY A 401 -9.13 -14.00 -5.08
CA GLY A 401 -10.09 -15.00 -5.57
C GLY A 401 -9.52 -16.41 -5.56
N VAL A 402 -8.26 -16.56 -6.00
CA VAL A 402 -7.57 -17.87 -5.97
C VAL A 402 -7.33 -18.34 -4.54
N VAL A 403 -6.87 -17.46 -3.63
CA VAL A 403 -6.71 -17.78 -2.21
C VAL A 403 -8.02 -18.29 -1.60
N LYS A 404 -9.11 -17.59 -1.85
CA LYS A 404 -10.44 -17.97 -1.37
C LYS A 404 -10.89 -19.32 -1.94
N THR A 405 -10.66 -19.57 -3.23
CA THR A 405 -10.98 -20.86 -3.87
C THR A 405 -10.21 -22.01 -3.23
N VAL A 406 -8.93 -21.78 -2.89
CA VAL A 406 -8.11 -22.77 -2.17
C VAL A 406 -8.68 -23.05 -0.79
N GLU A 407 -8.99 -22.02 -0.02
CA GLU A 407 -9.59 -22.18 1.32
C GLU A 407 -10.93 -22.94 1.28
N GLU A 408 -11.80 -22.59 0.33
CA GLU A 408 -13.08 -23.26 0.13
C GLU A 408 -12.90 -24.74 -0.26
N TYR A 409 -11.93 -25.03 -1.15
CA TYR A 409 -11.64 -26.41 -1.54
C TYR A 409 -11.14 -27.25 -0.35
N LEU A 410 -10.19 -26.72 0.43
CA LEU A 410 -9.63 -27.42 1.59
C LEU A 410 -10.68 -27.76 2.66
N VAL A 411 -11.67 -26.87 2.83
CA VAL A 411 -12.79 -27.12 3.74
C VAL A 411 -13.74 -28.19 3.21
N MET A 412 -14.05 -28.17 1.91
CA MET A 412 -15.00 -29.13 1.30
C MET A 412 -14.37 -30.49 1.01
N ASN A 413 -13.06 -30.54 0.74
CA ASN A 413 -12.32 -31.72 0.37
C ASN A 413 -11.05 -31.84 1.24
N PRO A 414 -11.18 -32.15 2.54
CA PRO A 414 -10.02 -32.22 3.41
C PRO A 414 -9.01 -33.24 2.92
N PRO A 415 -7.71 -32.96 3.03
CA PRO A 415 -6.66 -33.89 2.68
C PRO A 415 -6.72 -35.14 3.58
N PRO A 416 -6.22 -36.30 3.11
CA PRO A 416 -6.21 -37.54 3.88
C PRO A 416 -5.35 -37.48 5.15
N VAL A 417 -4.44 -36.48 5.23
CA VAL A 417 -3.59 -36.19 6.39
C VAL A 417 -3.74 -34.69 6.69
N GLU A 418 -3.75 -34.31 7.96
CA GLU A 418 -3.81 -32.92 8.37
C GLU A 418 -2.64 -32.13 7.78
N LEU A 419 -2.96 -31.08 7.00
CA LEU A 419 -1.99 -30.19 6.37
C LEU A 419 -2.35 -28.75 6.68
N GLN A 420 -1.33 -27.95 6.91
CA GLN A 420 -1.40 -26.49 6.85
C GLN A 420 -0.87 -26.00 5.50
N HIS A 421 -1.24 -24.79 5.15
CA HIS A 421 -0.82 -24.18 3.89
C HIS A 421 -0.33 -22.77 4.11
N GLU A 422 0.69 -22.40 3.34
CA GLU A 422 1.26 -21.06 3.30
C GLU A 422 1.44 -20.59 1.87
N TRP A 423 1.19 -19.30 1.66
CA TRP A 423 1.33 -18.67 0.35
C TRP A 423 2.65 -17.92 0.24
N ALA A 424 3.27 -17.98 -0.94
CA ALA A 424 4.46 -17.22 -1.30
C ALA A 424 4.38 -16.74 -2.76
N GLY A 425 5.43 -16.04 -3.21
CA GLY A 425 5.53 -15.50 -4.58
C GLY A 425 5.09 -14.04 -4.71
N LEU A 426 5.55 -13.40 -5.79
CA LEU A 426 5.38 -11.96 -5.98
C LEU A 426 3.92 -11.54 -6.09
N THR A 427 3.07 -12.33 -6.72
CA THR A 427 1.65 -12.01 -6.88
C THR A 427 0.91 -12.01 -5.54
N TYR A 428 1.19 -12.99 -4.68
CA TYR A 428 0.63 -13.01 -3.32
C TYR A 428 1.24 -11.93 -2.43
N LEU A 429 2.55 -11.70 -2.56
CA LEU A 429 3.23 -10.62 -1.82
C LEU A 429 2.59 -9.25 -2.10
N ASN A 430 2.16 -9.01 -3.34
CA ASN A 430 1.44 -7.79 -3.69
C ASN A 430 0.10 -7.65 -2.95
N VAL A 431 -0.64 -8.73 -2.75
CA VAL A 431 -1.90 -8.72 -1.96
C VAL A 431 -1.60 -8.30 -0.52
N VAL A 432 -0.64 -8.95 0.14
CA VAL A 432 -0.25 -8.64 1.52
C VAL A 432 0.29 -7.22 1.65
N TRP A 433 1.13 -6.81 0.69
CA TRP A 433 1.68 -5.45 0.64
C TRP A 433 0.59 -4.39 0.52
N GLN A 434 -0.39 -4.63 -0.34
CA GLN A 434 -1.51 -3.73 -0.58
C GLN A 434 -2.41 -3.60 0.66
N GLU A 435 -2.71 -4.69 1.35
CA GLU A 435 -3.46 -4.64 2.60
C GLU A 435 -2.75 -3.76 3.65
N LYS A 436 -1.44 -3.96 3.82
CA LYS A 436 -0.62 -3.14 4.72
C LYS A 436 -0.53 -1.68 4.26
N MET A 437 -0.48 -1.45 2.94
CA MET A 437 -0.49 -0.11 2.35
C MET A 437 -1.78 0.63 2.71
N VAL A 438 -2.94 0.04 2.46
CA VAL A 438 -4.24 0.68 2.73
C VAL A 438 -4.40 1.00 4.22
N LYS A 439 -4.10 0.04 5.10
CA LYS A 439 -4.14 0.26 6.56
C LYS A 439 -3.17 1.36 7.01
N GLY A 440 -1.94 1.34 6.48
CA GLY A 440 -0.92 2.34 6.78
C GLY A 440 -1.29 3.74 6.28
N MET A 441 -1.84 3.85 5.06
CA MET A 441 -2.27 5.13 4.50
C MET A 441 -3.47 5.72 5.24
N LEU A 442 -4.44 4.90 5.64
CA LEU A 442 -5.57 5.36 6.46
C LEU A 442 -5.10 5.90 7.82
N SER A 443 -4.20 5.18 8.49
CA SER A 443 -3.62 5.63 9.76
C SER A 443 -2.83 6.94 9.60
N SER A 444 -2.07 7.06 8.52
CA SER A 444 -1.33 8.28 8.17
C SER A 444 -2.28 9.44 7.88
N LEU A 445 -3.36 9.22 7.14
CA LEU A 445 -4.37 10.23 6.84
C LEU A 445 -5.03 10.75 8.12
N LEU A 446 -5.46 9.86 9.01
CA LEU A 446 -6.09 10.25 10.29
C LEU A 446 -5.12 10.98 11.20
N GLY A 447 -3.87 10.51 11.28
CA GLY A 447 -2.81 11.18 12.05
C GLY A 447 -2.50 12.59 11.52
N SER A 448 -2.38 12.73 10.19
CA SER A 448 -2.18 14.03 9.53
C SER A 448 -3.35 14.97 9.78
N PHE A 449 -4.57 14.45 9.63
CA PHE A 449 -5.79 15.23 9.83
C PHE A 449 -5.87 15.78 11.26
N ALA A 450 -5.59 14.94 12.25
CA ALA A 450 -5.54 15.35 13.65
C ALA A 450 -4.43 16.39 13.90
N MET A 451 -3.24 16.18 13.35
CA MET A 451 -2.11 17.10 13.48
C MET A 451 -2.42 18.46 12.87
N VAL A 452 -2.93 18.49 11.63
CA VAL A 452 -3.32 19.73 10.94
C VAL A 452 -4.43 20.43 11.71
N LEU A 453 -5.44 19.72 12.21
CA LEU A 453 -6.50 20.30 13.05
C LEU A 453 -5.92 20.99 14.31
N VAL A 454 -5.00 20.33 14.99
CA VAL A 454 -4.33 20.91 16.17
C VAL A 454 -3.57 22.19 15.78
N ILE A 455 -2.80 22.17 14.70
CA ILE A 455 -2.08 23.35 14.18
C ILE A 455 -3.08 24.49 13.88
N MET A 456 -4.22 24.18 13.24
CA MET A 456 -5.24 25.18 12.90
C MET A 456 -5.91 25.78 14.14
N ILE A 457 -6.16 24.98 15.19
CA ILE A 457 -6.68 25.47 16.47
C ILE A 457 -5.67 26.44 17.12
N PHE A 458 -4.39 26.11 17.09
CA PHE A 458 -3.34 26.99 17.61
C PHE A 458 -3.20 28.27 16.77
N LEU A 459 -3.19 28.18 15.46
CA LEU A 459 -3.11 29.31 14.54
C LEU A 459 -4.24 30.32 14.80
N PHE A 460 -5.47 29.87 14.78
CA PHE A 460 -6.62 30.74 14.95
C PHE A 460 -6.93 31.05 16.41
N ARG A 461 -6.22 30.42 17.36
CA ARG A 461 -6.51 30.50 18.81
C ARG A 461 -7.98 30.23 19.13
N SER A 462 -8.60 29.35 18.36
CA SER A 462 -10.03 29.07 18.43
C SER A 462 -10.35 27.70 17.86
N VAL A 463 -10.97 26.83 18.65
CA VAL A 463 -11.45 25.52 18.21
C VAL A 463 -12.48 25.65 17.08
N ARG A 464 -13.36 26.65 17.14
CA ARG A 464 -14.41 26.86 16.13
C ARG A 464 -13.83 27.17 14.75
N TRP A 465 -12.85 28.10 14.71
CA TRP A 465 -12.17 28.46 13.46
C TRP A 465 -11.29 27.34 12.94
N GLY A 466 -10.62 26.59 13.83
CA GLY A 466 -9.85 25.41 13.47
C GLY A 466 -10.72 24.33 12.82
N LEU A 467 -11.87 24.01 13.42
CA LEU A 467 -12.81 23.05 12.84
C LEU A 467 -13.40 23.54 11.51
N LEU A 468 -13.75 24.82 11.42
CA LEU A 468 -14.31 25.41 10.21
C LEU A 468 -13.33 25.34 9.04
N SER A 469 -12.04 25.56 9.28
CA SER A 469 -11.01 25.49 8.25
C SER A 469 -10.84 24.09 7.63
N MET A 470 -11.16 23.04 8.41
CA MET A 470 -11.06 21.66 7.95
C MET A 470 -12.23 21.24 7.04
N VAL A 471 -13.35 21.97 7.01
CA VAL A 471 -14.54 21.57 6.25
C VAL A 471 -14.29 21.54 4.75
N PRO A 472 -13.77 22.59 4.08
CA PRO A 472 -13.49 22.53 2.64
C PRO A 472 -12.51 21.42 2.27
N LEU A 473 -11.50 21.21 3.10
CA LEU A 473 -10.52 20.14 2.94
C LEU A 473 -11.17 18.76 3.00
N SER A 474 -12.02 18.51 4.00
CA SER A 474 -12.73 17.23 4.16
C SER A 474 -13.65 16.95 2.98
N VAL A 475 -14.36 17.98 2.50
CA VAL A 475 -15.22 17.87 1.30
C VAL A 475 -14.39 17.57 0.06
N THR A 476 -13.25 18.22 -0.11
CA THR A 476 -12.36 18.00 -1.25
C THR A 476 -11.82 16.56 -1.26
N ILE A 477 -11.33 16.05 -0.11
CA ILE A 477 -10.85 14.68 0.03
C ILE A 477 -11.97 13.70 -0.31
N ALA A 478 -13.14 13.84 0.31
CA ALA A 478 -14.29 12.97 0.05
C ALA A 478 -14.71 13.01 -1.43
N PHE A 479 -14.75 14.20 -2.04
CA PHE A 479 -15.09 14.35 -3.45
C PHE A 479 -14.12 13.63 -4.38
N ILE A 480 -12.81 13.77 -4.16
CA ILE A 480 -11.79 13.14 -5.01
C ILE A 480 -11.85 11.61 -4.90
N TYR A 481 -11.92 11.07 -3.68
CA TYR A 481 -12.04 9.62 -3.51
C TYR A 481 -13.39 9.09 -4.01
N GLY A 482 -14.47 9.86 -3.83
CA GLY A 482 -15.76 9.55 -4.43
C GLY A 482 -15.70 9.50 -5.96
N LEU A 483 -15.02 10.48 -6.57
CA LEU A 483 -14.82 10.52 -8.02
C LEU A 483 -14.00 9.31 -8.50
N ILE A 484 -12.91 8.94 -7.82
CA ILE A 484 -12.10 7.76 -8.13
C ILE A 484 -12.98 6.50 -8.18
N GLY A 485 -13.81 6.28 -7.17
CA GLY A 485 -14.70 5.12 -7.13
C GLY A 485 -15.82 5.16 -8.19
N LEU A 486 -16.36 6.35 -8.51
CA LEU A 486 -17.40 6.50 -9.53
C LEU A 486 -16.88 6.28 -10.96
N ILE A 487 -15.66 6.71 -11.27
CA ILE A 487 -15.04 6.48 -12.59
C ILE A 487 -14.44 5.07 -12.72
N GLY A 488 -14.45 4.26 -11.66
CA GLY A 488 -13.90 2.92 -11.65
C GLY A 488 -12.37 2.87 -11.77
N LYS A 489 -11.67 3.92 -11.32
CA LYS A 489 -10.21 3.90 -11.24
C LYS A 489 -9.79 3.10 -10.02
N ASP A 490 -8.88 2.14 -10.24
CA ASP A 490 -8.31 1.33 -9.16
C ASP A 490 -7.59 2.22 -8.12
N TYR A 491 -7.74 1.85 -6.84
CA TYR A 491 -6.96 2.43 -5.75
C TYR A 491 -5.59 1.77 -5.74
N ASP A 492 -4.67 2.40 -6.43
CA ASP A 492 -3.27 2.02 -6.55
C ASP A 492 -2.37 2.89 -5.64
N MET A 493 -1.08 2.58 -5.60
CA MET A 493 -0.12 3.32 -4.79
C MET A 493 -0.10 4.84 -5.09
N PRO A 494 -0.13 5.33 -6.34
CA PRO A 494 -0.25 6.75 -6.64
C PRO A 494 -1.48 7.41 -6.03
N VAL A 495 -2.64 6.75 -6.09
CA VAL A 495 -3.90 7.24 -5.51
C VAL A 495 -3.83 7.26 -3.98
N ALA A 496 -3.23 6.26 -3.38
CA ALA A 496 -3.10 6.17 -1.92
C ALA A 496 -2.38 7.37 -1.29
N VAL A 497 -1.36 7.89 -1.97
CA VAL A 497 -0.57 9.04 -1.49
C VAL A 497 -1.33 10.36 -1.62
N LEU A 498 -2.30 10.48 -2.53
CA LEU A 498 -3.04 11.72 -2.79
C LEU A 498 -3.72 12.30 -1.56
N SER A 499 -4.18 11.46 -0.61
CA SER A 499 -4.86 11.93 0.61
C SER A 499 -3.97 12.82 1.48
N SER A 500 -2.75 12.38 1.74
CA SER A 500 -1.79 13.14 2.54
C SER A 500 -1.28 14.38 1.81
N LEU A 501 -1.16 14.31 0.48
CA LEU A 501 -0.80 15.45 -0.36
C LEU A 501 -1.90 16.53 -0.35
N THR A 502 -3.16 16.10 -0.44
CA THR A 502 -4.32 16.99 -0.39
C THR A 502 -4.37 17.75 0.93
N LEU A 503 -4.11 17.08 2.05
CA LEU A 503 -4.08 17.68 3.37
C LEU A 503 -3.09 18.85 3.46
N GLY A 504 -1.85 18.65 3.01
CA GLY A 504 -0.81 19.68 3.10
C GLY A 504 -1.05 20.90 2.22
N MET A 505 -1.68 20.73 1.05
CA MET A 505 -1.77 21.77 0.02
C MET A 505 -3.12 22.48 -0.04
N SER A 506 -4.21 21.80 0.35
CA SER A 506 -5.56 22.36 0.22
C SER A 506 -5.96 23.27 1.37
N ILE A 507 -5.34 23.12 2.54
CA ILE A 507 -5.65 23.89 3.73
C ILE A 507 -5.28 25.38 3.60
N ASP A 508 -4.29 25.68 2.74
CA ASP A 508 -3.76 27.03 2.55
C ASP A 508 -4.84 28.03 2.11
N PHE A 509 -5.74 27.60 1.23
CA PHE A 509 -6.84 28.46 0.79
C PHE A 509 -7.79 28.82 1.93
N ALA A 510 -8.05 27.88 2.84
CA ALA A 510 -8.88 28.11 4.01
C ALA A 510 -8.20 29.02 5.04
N ILE A 511 -6.88 28.90 5.25
CA ILE A 511 -6.10 29.78 6.12
C ILE A 511 -6.24 31.23 5.66
N HIS A 512 -5.88 31.50 4.40
CA HIS A 512 -5.93 32.84 3.83
C HIS A 512 -7.35 33.43 3.83
N TYR A 513 -8.36 32.61 3.52
CA TYR A 513 -9.75 33.06 3.52
C TYR A 513 -10.21 33.45 4.93
N ILE A 514 -9.94 32.63 5.93
CA ILE A 514 -10.39 32.87 7.31
C ILE A 514 -9.64 34.05 7.93
N GLU A 515 -8.32 34.12 7.78
CA GLU A 515 -7.53 35.24 8.34
C GLU A 515 -8.01 36.56 7.76
N ARG A 516 -8.13 36.67 6.45
CA ARG A 516 -8.58 37.91 5.82
C ARG A 516 -10.03 38.26 6.16
N SER A 517 -10.91 37.26 6.33
CA SER A 517 -12.28 37.46 6.77
C SER A 517 -12.34 38.04 8.18
N ARG A 518 -11.53 37.55 9.11
CA ARG A 518 -11.46 38.04 10.48
C ARG A 518 -10.88 39.45 10.57
N GLU A 519 -9.83 39.71 9.80
CA GLU A 519 -9.22 41.04 9.70
C GLU A 519 -10.25 42.08 9.21
N LEU A 520 -10.94 41.79 8.10
CA LEU A 520 -11.95 42.69 7.54
C LEU A 520 -13.14 42.91 8.52
N VAL A 521 -13.56 41.90 9.26
CA VAL A 521 -14.60 42.07 10.27
C VAL A 521 -14.13 42.96 11.43
N ARG A 522 -12.85 42.91 11.83
CA ARG A 522 -12.27 43.85 12.82
C ARG A 522 -12.18 45.28 12.28
N GLU A 523 -11.96 45.44 10.97
CA GLU A 523 -11.90 46.76 10.30
C GLU A 523 -13.30 47.39 10.11
N THR A 524 -14.29 46.56 9.74
CA THR A 524 -15.63 47.01 9.29
C THR A 524 -16.73 46.85 10.36
N GLY A 525 -16.46 46.08 11.41
CA GLY A 525 -17.44 45.74 12.46
C GLY A 525 -18.56 44.79 12.00
N SER A 526 -18.59 44.36 10.72
CA SER A 526 -19.70 43.60 10.15
C SER A 526 -19.25 42.57 9.12
N TRP A 527 -19.70 41.31 9.28
CA TRP A 527 -19.49 40.29 8.24
C TRP A 527 -20.13 40.65 6.89
N ARG A 528 -21.28 41.32 6.92
CA ARG A 528 -21.99 41.73 5.70
C ARG A 528 -21.14 42.65 4.81
N GLU A 529 -20.38 43.54 5.40
CA GLU A 529 -19.47 44.45 4.70
C GLU A 529 -18.17 43.75 4.34
N ALA A 530 -17.58 43.00 5.26
CA ALA A 530 -16.39 42.17 5.03
C ALA A 530 -16.59 41.18 3.90
N SER A 531 -17.75 40.50 3.79
CA SER A 531 -18.03 39.51 2.73
C SER A 531 -18.07 40.13 1.33
N ARG A 532 -18.50 41.39 1.21
CA ARG A 532 -18.44 42.12 -0.06
C ARG A 532 -17.00 42.37 -0.49
N ILE A 533 -16.15 42.82 0.44
CA ILE A 533 -14.73 43.05 0.15
C ILE A 533 -14.02 41.74 -0.17
N MET A 534 -14.34 40.66 0.55
CA MET A 534 -13.79 39.32 0.30
C MET A 534 -14.05 38.81 -1.12
N ALA A 535 -15.16 39.18 -1.75
CA ALA A 535 -15.50 38.77 -3.11
C ALA A 535 -14.63 39.45 -4.19
N HIS A 536 -13.86 40.47 -3.87
CA HIS A 536 -13.00 41.24 -4.78
C HIS A 536 -11.54 40.72 -4.75
N ALA A 537 -10.61 41.50 -4.25
CA ALA A 537 -9.18 41.20 -4.28
C ALA A 537 -8.81 39.86 -3.58
N PRO A 538 -9.33 39.53 -2.38
CA PRO A 538 -9.00 38.27 -1.72
C PRO A 538 -9.44 37.04 -2.51
N ALA A 539 -10.67 37.02 -3.04
CA ALA A 539 -11.15 35.90 -3.85
C ALA A 539 -10.33 35.72 -5.14
N ARG A 540 -9.92 36.84 -5.79
CA ARG A 540 -9.03 36.78 -6.95
C ARG A 540 -7.66 36.19 -6.60
N ALA A 541 -7.09 36.55 -5.46
CA ALA A 541 -5.80 36.03 -5.01
C ALA A 541 -5.87 34.49 -4.80
N ILE A 542 -6.88 34.00 -4.10
CA ILE A 542 -7.10 32.56 -3.88
C ILE A 542 -7.31 31.84 -5.21
N THR A 543 -8.16 32.39 -6.11
CA THR A 543 -8.43 31.76 -7.42
C THR A 543 -7.16 31.70 -8.29
N ARG A 544 -6.38 32.80 -8.32
CA ARG A 544 -5.12 32.85 -9.06
C ARG A 544 -4.14 31.81 -8.55
N ASN A 545 -4.03 31.70 -7.24
CA ASN A 545 -3.16 30.72 -6.60
C ASN A 545 -3.58 29.29 -6.92
N ALA A 546 -4.88 28.96 -6.78
CA ALA A 546 -5.43 27.65 -7.14
C ALA A 546 -5.16 27.29 -8.62
N ILE A 547 -5.35 28.24 -9.55
CA ILE A 547 -5.08 28.04 -10.98
C ILE A 547 -3.59 27.79 -11.24
N VAL A 548 -2.70 28.60 -10.65
CA VAL A 548 -1.24 28.45 -10.86
C VAL A 548 -0.76 27.08 -10.40
N ILE A 549 -1.20 26.64 -9.21
CA ILE A 549 -0.81 25.32 -8.68
C ILE A 549 -1.41 24.21 -9.55
N ALA A 550 -2.70 24.29 -9.90
CA ALA A 550 -3.35 23.29 -10.75
C ALA A 550 -2.63 23.14 -12.09
N LEU A 551 -2.31 24.27 -12.74
CA LEU A 551 -1.54 24.27 -14.00
C LEU A 551 -0.11 23.73 -13.81
N GLY A 552 0.49 23.93 -12.64
CA GLY A 552 1.82 23.39 -12.30
C GLY A 552 1.89 21.87 -12.30
N PHE A 553 0.76 21.17 -12.08
CA PHE A 553 0.69 19.70 -12.12
C PHE A 553 0.31 19.13 -13.50
N LEU A 554 -0.26 19.92 -14.40
CA LEU A 554 -0.68 19.43 -15.73
C LEU A 554 0.46 18.88 -16.61
N PRO A 555 1.73 19.36 -16.54
CA PRO A 555 2.82 18.75 -17.29
C PRO A 555 3.02 17.25 -17.01
N LEU A 556 2.60 16.74 -15.84
CA LEU A 556 2.62 15.32 -15.53
C LEU A 556 1.77 14.47 -16.46
N LEU A 557 0.77 15.03 -17.11
CA LEU A 557 -0.06 14.35 -18.12
C LEU A 557 0.73 13.96 -19.38
N LEU A 558 1.89 14.57 -19.61
CA LEU A 558 2.79 14.24 -20.72
C LEU A 558 3.77 13.09 -20.39
N ALA A 559 3.74 12.59 -19.16
CA ALA A 559 4.59 11.47 -18.77
C ALA A 559 4.13 10.16 -19.44
N THR A 560 5.08 9.27 -19.72
CA THR A 560 4.82 7.96 -20.35
C THR A 560 4.22 6.92 -19.39
N LEU A 561 4.28 7.17 -18.09
CA LEU A 561 3.76 6.27 -17.07
C LEU A 561 2.43 6.78 -16.52
N ILE A 562 1.41 5.93 -16.52
CA ILE A 562 0.07 6.21 -16.00
C ILE A 562 0.08 6.72 -14.54
N PRO A 563 0.92 6.22 -13.61
CA PRO A 563 1.03 6.78 -12.26
C PRO A 563 1.28 8.28 -12.21
N TYR A 564 2.15 8.81 -13.06
CA TYR A 564 2.41 10.26 -13.13
C TYR A 564 1.21 11.02 -13.68
N GLN A 565 0.60 10.50 -14.76
CA GLN A 565 -0.61 11.09 -15.34
C GLN A 565 -1.75 11.14 -14.30
N THR A 566 -1.96 10.04 -13.57
CA THR A 566 -2.95 9.94 -12.50
C THR A 566 -2.72 11.00 -11.42
N VAL A 567 -1.49 11.08 -10.90
CA VAL A 567 -1.12 12.08 -9.88
C VAL A 567 -1.31 13.50 -10.40
N GLY A 568 -0.85 13.80 -11.62
CA GLY A 568 -0.98 15.12 -12.23
C GLY A 568 -2.43 15.57 -12.37
N LEU A 569 -3.28 14.69 -12.91
CA LEU A 569 -4.70 14.98 -13.10
C LEU A 569 -5.43 15.21 -11.77
N PHE A 570 -5.23 14.28 -10.82
CA PHE A 570 -5.93 14.38 -9.54
C PHE A 570 -5.44 15.55 -8.70
N LEU A 571 -4.14 15.87 -8.67
CA LEU A 571 -3.65 17.04 -7.96
C LEU A 571 -4.14 18.34 -8.57
N ALA A 572 -4.14 18.46 -9.90
CA ALA A 572 -4.72 19.62 -10.57
C ALA A 572 -6.21 19.78 -10.21
N THR A 573 -6.96 18.67 -10.21
CA THR A 573 -8.37 18.64 -9.81
C THR A 573 -8.57 18.99 -8.34
N ILE A 574 -7.73 18.44 -7.44
CA ILE A 574 -7.74 18.74 -5.99
C ILE A 574 -7.57 20.25 -5.77
N MET A 575 -6.59 20.87 -6.40
CA MET A 575 -6.32 22.30 -6.23
C MET A 575 -7.48 23.16 -6.76
N ALA A 576 -8.03 22.82 -7.92
CA ALA A 576 -9.18 23.53 -8.49
C ALA A 576 -10.43 23.39 -7.59
N VAL A 577 -10.74 22.17 -7.15
CA VAL A 577 -11.91 21.87 -6.31
C VAL A 577 -11.75 22.48 -4.92
N SER A 578 -10.56 22.43 -4.33
CA SER A 578 -10.29 23.02 -3.01
C SER A 578 -10.39 24.54 -3.02
N GLY A 579 -9.81 25.20 -4.03
CA GLY A 579 -9.93 26.64 -4.20
C GLY A 579 -11.39 27.08 -4.39
N PHE A 580 -12.12 26.40 -5.29
CA PHE A 580 -13.55 26.66 -5.49
C PHE A 580 -14.38 26.33 -4.23
N GLY A 581 -14.15 25.18 -3.60
CA GLY A 581 -14.82 24.75 -2.38
C GLY A 581 -14.63 25.76 -1.23
N THR A 582 -13.41 26.29 -1.08
CA THR A 582 -13.13 27.33 -0.09
C THR A 582 -13.95 28.59 -0.34
N LEU A 583 -14.04 29.06 -1.58
CA LEU A 583 -14.79 30.26 -1.97
C LEU A 583 -16.33 30.09 -1.91
N VAL A 584 -16.82 28.87 -1.81
CA VAL A 584 -18.26 28.58 -1.70
C VAL A 584 -18.64 28.11 -0.30
N ILE A 585 -17.91 27.14 0.24
CA ILE A 585 -18.29 26.48 1.52
C ILE A 585 -18.04 27.42 2.70
N LEU A 586 -16.87 28.08 2.77
CA LEU A 586 -16.54 28.93 3.90
C LEU A 586 -17.48 30.14 4.02
N PRO A 587 -17.73 30.97 2.97
CA PRO A 587 -18.67 32.08 3.10
C PRO A 587 -20.08 31.64 3.44
N ALA A 588 -20.54 30.48 2.91
CA ALA A 588 -21.86 29.95 3.26
C ALA A 588 -21.95 29.52 4.73
N LEU A 589 -20.91 28.86 5.27
CA LEU A 589 -20.86 28.48 6.68
C LEU A 589 -20.72 29.69 7.59
N ILE A 590 -19.86 30.64 7.24
CA ILE A 590 -19.66 31.86 8.00
C ILE A 590 -20.97 32.66 8.04
N GLU A 591 -21.70 32.77 6.95
CA GLU A 591 -23.00 33.47 6.90
C GLU A 591 -24.00 32.86 7.89
N LEU A 592 -24.06 31.52 7.98
CA LEU A 592 -24.97 30.85 8.90
C LEU A 592 -24.57 30.96 10.35
N PHE A 593 -23.26 31.03 10.65
CA PHE A 593 -22.73 30.99 12.00
C PHE A 593 -22.04 32.30 12.43
N GLN A 594 -22.19 33.40 11.68
CA GLN A 594 -21.48 34.67 11.89
C GLN A 594 -21.55 35.19 13.34
N HIS A 595 -22.74 35.14 13.97
CA HIS A 595 -22.94 35.61 15.34
C HIS A 595 -22.11 34.85 16.39
N THR A 596 -21.81 33.59 16.10
CA THR A 596 -21.04 32.72 17.02
C THR A 596 -19.54 32.79 16.73
N LEU A 597 -19.18 32.98 15.47
CA LEU A 597 -17.79 32.98 15.00
C LEU A 597 -17.09 34.30 15.29
N PHE A 598 -17.72 35.44 14.99
CA PHE A 598 -17.11 36.76 15.08
C PHE A 598 -17.35 37.47 16.41
N ARG A 599 -17.93 36.84 17.42
CA ARG A 599 -18.25 37.48 18.71
C ARG A 599 -17.04 38.16 19.35
N ALA A 600 -15.86 37.57 19.26
CA ALA A 600 -14.62 38.15 19.82
C ALA A 600 -14.04 39.23 18.90
N ASP A 601 -14.12 39.08 17.58
CA ASP A 601 -13.57 40.01 16.61
C ASP A 601 -14.39 41.34 16.58
N VAL A 602 -15.73 41.28 16.72
CA VAL A 602 -16.61 42.46 16.82
C VAL A 602 -16.39 43.17 18.13
N ALA A 603 -16.23 42.47 19.25
CA ALA A 603 -15.93 43.08 20.55
C ALA A 603 -14.60 43.87 20.53
N GLN A 604 -13.66 43.49 19.69
CA GLN A 604 -12.40 44.22 19.51
C GLN A 604 -12.58 45.52 18.70
N TYR A 605 -13.53 45.54 17.76
CA TYR A 605 -13.92 46.76 17.04
C TYR A 605 -14.62 47.80 17.93
N GLU A 606 -15.48 47.34 18.85
CA GLU A 606 -16.25 48.17 19.76
C GLU A 606 -15.41 48.69 20.96
N ALA A 607 -14.21 48.14 21.19
CA ALA A 607 -13.35 48.60 22.29
C ALA A 607 -12.75 49.98 21.92
N PRO A 608 -12.90 51.01 22.79
CA PRO A 608 -12.29 52.31 22.54
C PRO A 608 -10.76 52.16 22.51
N ALA A 609 -10.12 52.85 21.56
CA ALA A 609 -8.67 52.84 21.32
C ALA A 609 -7.91 53.50 22.48
#